data_b9eda8b17c5a9810571d171d410f35de
#
_entry.id   b9eda8b17c5a9810571d171d410f35de
#
_cell.length_a   1.000
_cell.length_b   1.000
_cell.length_c   1.000
_cell.angle_alpha   90.00
_cell.angle_beta   90.00
_cell.angle_gamma   90.00
#
_symmetry.space_group_name_H-M   'P 1'
#
loop_
_entity.id
_entity.type
_entity.pdbx_description
1 polymer ?
#
loop_
_entity_poly.entity_id
_entity_poly.type
_entity_poly.pdbx_seq_one_letter_code
_entity_poly.pdbx_strand_id
1 'polypeptide(L)'
;MQQFGLQVVFVSMHELYNFLFSWQLFPEMGTYHSADRPKSGTYKISYLTEASSLQIELNWVGMDNHAYNTSYLVTPNGEKHAVENNLIFDEATYRFQDHKNFTIHLFSNGKGFVDIAHEILHNGYLKVTETKFEDDGTQTIDISIYHKQLSVLPYAASVAGAVIKPTEVGMIKHKALAAMEEQTDLQLNQIRQQIELLASQAQEINRRKELSMMIYNAQLSFTPVMGNTYHLYEKKDGSYFLSMIAPKEWNNQFVTIASVKMLADHTWIEVK
;
A
#
# COMPACT_ATOMS: atom_id res chain seq x y z
N MET A 1 -14.01 14.50 -38.10
CA MET A 1 -14.21 15.27 -36.87
C MET A 1 -14.76 14.32 -35.83
N GLN A 2 -13.90 13.71 -35.00
CA GLN A 2 -14.31 12.95 -33.84
C GLN A 2 -14.35 13.90 -32.65
N GLN A 3 -15.55 14.14 -32.13
CA GLN A 3 -15.75 14.83 -30.86
C GLN A 3 -15.21 13.91 -29.72
N PHE A 4 -14.07 14.27 -29.15
CA PHE A 4 -13.67 13.78 -27.85
C PHE A 4 -14.55 14.50 -26.81
N GLY A 5 -15.63 13.85 -26.40
CA GLY A 5 -16.42 14.28 -25.24
C GLY A 5 -15.57 14.18 -23.99
N LEU A 6 -15.19 15.30 -23.39
CA LEU A 6 -14.71 15.34 -22.01
C LEU A 6 -15.86 14.84 -21.12
N GLN A 7 -15.75 13.60 -20.68
CA GLN A 7 -16.62 13.08 -19.64
C GLN A 7 -16.13 13.68 -18.32
N VAL A 8 -16.75 14.75 -17.86
CA VAL A 8 -16.53 15.30 -16.52
C VAL A 8 -17.02 14.25 -15.53
N VAL A 9 -16.10 13.48 -14.98
CA VAL A 9 -16.41 12.52 -13.92
C VAL A 9 -16.60 13.34 -12.65
N PHE A 10 -17.85 13.58 -12.27
CA PHE A 10 -18.16 14.09 -10.94
C PHE A 10 -17.78 13.04 -9.92
N VAL A 11 -16.62 13.22 -9.27
CA VAL A 11 -16.22 12.41 -8.13
C VAL A 11 -17.21 12.70 -6.99
N SER A 12 -18.00 11.72 -6.60
CA SER A 12 -18.97 11.88 -5.54
C SER A 12 -18.25 11.96 -4.18
N MET A 13 -18.81 12.68 -3.24
CA MET A 13 -18.33 12.75 -1.85
C MET A 13 -18.16 11.32 -1.25
N HIS A 14 -18.98 10.37 -1.69
CA HIS A 14 -18.92 8.97 -1.25
C HIS A 14 -17.61 8.25 -1.69
N GLU A 15 -17.08 8.57 -2.86
CA GLU A 15 -15.83 7.97 -3.37
C GLU A 15 -14.60 8.46 -2.61
N LEU A 16 -14.63 9.72 -2.14
CA LEU A 16 -13.57 10.32 -1.35
C LEU A 16 -13.66 10.02 0.15
N TYR A 17 -14.74 9.38 0.60
CA TYR A 17 -15.02 9.19 2.03
C TYR A 17 -13.85 8.58 2.81
N ASN A 18 -13.10 7.68 2.21
CA ASN A 18 -11.95 7.03 2.87
C ASN A 18 -10.81 7.99 3.21
N PHE A 19 -10.75 9.16 2.56
CA PHE A 19 -9.70 10.16 2.75
C PHE A 19 -10.14 11.32 3.66
N LEU A 20 -11.45 11.57 3.80
CA LEU A 20 -12.01 12.74 4.49
C LEU A 20 -11.90 12.64 6.01
N PHE A 21 -10.68 12.63 6.51
CA PHE A 21 -10.34 12.52 7.93
C PHE A 21 -9.21 13.46 8.31
N SER A 22 -8.99 13.58 9.63
CA SER A 22 -7.72 14.05 10.17
C SER A 22 -6.79 12.85 10.34
N TRP A 23 -5.57 12.99 9.88
CA TRP A 23 -4.55 11.96 9.88
C TRP A 23 -3.35 12.40 10.70
N GLN A 24 -2.86 11.56 11.59
CA GLN A 24 -1.69 11.82 12.43
C GLN A 24 -0.47 11.15 11.82
N LEU A 25 0.63 11.90 11.68
CA LEU A 25 1.88 11.40 11.11
C LEU A 25 2.54 10.36 12.01
N PHE A 26 3.09 9.32 11.41
CA PHE A 26 4.06 8.38 11.97
C PHE A 26 5.44 8.61 11.34
N PRO A 27 6.26 9.50 11.90
CA PRO A 27 7.55 9.86 11.28
C PRO A 27 8.51 8.69 11.13
N GLU A 28 8.43 7.69 12.02
CA GLU A 28 9.31 6.51 12.02
C GLU A 28 9.02 5.55 10.88
N MET A 29 7.80 5.59 10.32
CA MET A 29 7.38 4.73 9.22
C MET A 29 7.58 5.38 7.84
N GLY A 30 7.95 6.66 7.81
CA GLY A 30 8.22 7.40 6.59
C GLY A 30 9.63 7.18 6.06
N THR A 31 9.85 7.56 4.79
CA THR A 31 11.15 7.63 4.15
C THR A 31 11.34 9.04 3.60
N TYR A 32 12.37 9.75 4.06
CA TYR A 32 12.62 11.14 3.71
C TYR A 32 14.01 11.26 3.11
N HIS A 33 14.08 11.82 1.90
CA HIS A 33 15.33 12.09 1.19
C HIS A 33 15.81 13.51 1.43
N SER A 34 14.86 14.42 1.70
CA SER A 34 15.19 15.75 2.21
C SER A 34 15.67 15.64 3.66
N ALA A 35 16.59 16.50 4.07
CA ALA A 35 17.09 16.56 5.45
C ALA A 35 15.99 16.94 6.47
N ASP A 36 14.80 17.26 6.01
CA ASP A 36 13.70 17.84 6.79
C ASP A 36 12.67 16.79 7.21
N ARG A 37 13.12 15.69 7.84
CA ARG A 37 12.19 14.75 8.47
C ARG A 37 11.30 15.48 9.48
N PRO A 38 9.97 15.41 9.35
CA PRO A 38 9.09 16.01 10.35
C PRO A 38 9.14 15.21 11.67
N LYS A 39 9.10 15.91 12.79
CA LYS A 39 9.04 15.33 14.13
C LYS A 39 7.64 14.84 14.48
N SER A 40 6.63 15.57 14.06
CA SER A 40 5.22 15.25 14.21
C SER A 40 4.42 16.04 13.18
N GLY A 41 3.19 15.62 12.90
CA GLY A 41 2.33 16.37 12.00
C GLY A 41 0.91 15.83 11.95
N THR A 42 0.01 16.66 11.43
CA THR A 42 -1.37 16.30 11.10
C THR A 42 -1.67 16.67 9.65
N TYR A 43 -2.38 15.81 8.97
CA TYR A 43 -2.83 16.00 7.60
C TYR A 43 -4.35 15.85 7.58
N LYS A 44 -5.06 16.90 7.24
CA LYS A 44 -6.52 16.89 7.23
C LYS A 44 -7.03 17.10 5.81
N ILE A 45 -7.93 16.25 5.39
CA ILE A 45 -8.60 16.32 4.11
C ILE A 45 -10.10 16.50 4.38
N SER A 46 -10.70 17.56 3.87
CA SER A 46 -12.12 17.82 4.00
C SER A 46 -12.71 18.20 2.64
N TYR A 47 -14.00 17.91 2.44
CA TYR A 47 -14.72 18.26 1.22
C TYR A 47 -15.60 19.47 1.46
N LEU A 48 -15.43 20.50 0.63
CA LEU A 48 -16.24 21.71 0.64
C LEU A 48 -17.35 21.59 -0.41
N THR A 49 -18.56 21.34 0.04
CA THR A 49 -19.72 21.12 -0.84
C THR A 49 -20.02 22.33 -1.72
N GLU A 50 -19.88 23.56 -1.18
CA GLU A 50 -20.16 24.80 -1.91
C GLU A 50 -19.19 25.04 -3.07
N ALA A 51 -17.93 24.65 -2.89
CA ALA A 51 -16.88 24.81 -3.90
C ALA A 51 -16.63 23.54 -4.72
N SER A 52 -17.29 22.41 -4.39
CA SER A 52 -17.01 21.08 -4.97
C SER A 52 -15.53 20.74 -4.98
N SER A 53 -14.79 21.14 -3.94
CA SER A 53 -13.32 21.08 -3.86
C SER A 53 -12.88 20.36 -2.58
N LEU A 54 -11.67 19.81 -2.60
CA LEU A 54 -11.01 19.34 -1.39
C LEU A 54 -10.26 20.50 -0.73
N GLN A 55 -10.41 20.62 0.57
CA GLN A 55 -9.55 21.45 1.40
C GLN A 55 -8.50 20.54 2.05
N ILE A 56 -7.26 20.90 1.84
CA ILE A 56 -6.08 20.26 2.43
C ILE A 56 -5.52 21.19 3.50
N GLU A 57 -5.36 20.64 4.71
CA GLU A 57 -4.73 21.34 5.82
C GLU A 57 -3.58 20.45 6.33
N LEU A 58 -2.36 20.95 6.25
CA LEU A 58 -1.16 20.27 6.69
C LEU A 58 -0.47 21.09 7.77
N ASN A 59 -0.28 20.48 8.95
CA ASN A 59 0.48 21.06 10.04
C ASN A 59 1.57 20.10 10.43
N TRP A 60 2.81 20.55 10.51
CA TRP A 60 3.92 19.71 10.97
C TRP A 60 4.93 20.50 11.80
N VAL A 61 5.68 19.80 12.61
CA VAL A 61 6.78 20.33 13.40
C VAL A 61 8.07 19.71 12.87
N GLY A 62 9.02 20.55 12.47
CA GLY A 62 10.34 20.14 12.04
C GLY A 62 11.22 19.65 13.19
N MET A 63 12.37 19.07 12.87
CA MET A 63 13.37 18.66 13.88
C MET A 63 13.95 19.85 14.66
N ASP A 64 13.90 21.04 14.11
CA ASP A 64 14.23 22.32 14.74
C ASP A 64 13.17 22.85 15.72
N ASN A 65 12.07 22.10 15.91
CA ASN A 65 10.86 22.48 16.67
C ASN A 65 10.09 23.65 16.05
N HIS A 66 10.35 24.00 14.80
CA HIS A 66 9.55 24.99 14.10
C HIS A 66 8.23 24.37 13.62
N ALA A 67 7.12 25.11 13.82
CA ALA A 67 5.79 24.69 13.37
C ALA A 67 5.51 25.30 11.99
N TYR A 68 5.11 24.46 11.04
CA TYR A 68 4.74 24.83 9.70
C TYR A 68 3.26 24.51 9.47
N ASN A 69 2.55 25.43 8.86
CA ASN A 69 1.13 25.27 8.53
C ASN A 69 0.92 25.63 7.08
N THR A 70 0.19 24.80 6.36
CA THR A 70 -0.29 25.15 5.03
C THR A 70 -1.73 24.68 4.86
N SER A 71 -2.51 25.49 4.14
CA SER A 71 -3.89 25.14 3.79
C SER A 71 -4.18 25.65 2.39
N TYR A 72 -4.79 24.81 1.57
CA TYR A 72 -5.14 25.15 0.21
C TYR A 72 -6.32 24.32 -0.29
N LEU A 73 -6.96 24.83 -1.35
CA LEU A 73 -8.05 24.16 -2.05
C LEU A 73 -7.53 23.50 -3.31
N VAL A 74 -8.08 22.32 -3.62
CA VAL A 74 -7.82 21.63 -4.88
C VAL A 74 -9.13 21.25 -5.56
N THR A 75 -9.21 21.52 -6.86
CA THR A 75 -10.37 21.22 -7.69
C THR A 75 -10.22 19.86 -8.39
N PRO A 76 -11.34 19.16 -8.66
CA PRO A 76 -11.30 17.86 -9.31
C PRO A 76 -10.93 17.93 -10.78
N ASN A 77 -10.46 16.79 -11.31
CA ASN A 77 -10.38 16.48 -12.74
C ASN A 77 -9.47 17.37 -13.59
N GLY A 78 -8.44 17.94 -12.99
CA GLY A 78 -7.41 18.68 -13.72
C GLY A 78 -7.74 20.14 -13.95
N GLU A 79 -8.86 20.66 -13.47
CA GLU A 79 -9.08 22.11 -13.42
C GLU A 79 -8.15 22.69 -12.37
N LYS A 80 -7.31 23.62 -12.79
CA LYS A 80 -6.38 24.31 -11.90
C LYS A 80 -7.10 25.37 -11.09
N HIS A 81 -6.89 25.34 -9.80
CA HIS A 81 -7.40 26.35 -8.89
C HIS A 81 -6.27 27.23 -8.39
N ALA A 82 -6.45 28.53 -8.48
CA ALA A 82 -5.49 29.49 -7.95
C ALA A 82 -5.44 29.39 -6.42
N VAL A 83 -4.23 29.31 -5.88
CA VAL A 83 -3.98 29.24 -4.44
C VAL A 83 -3.47 30.60 -3.98
N GLU A 84 -4.32 31.31 -3.25
CA GLU A 84 -3.97 32.63 -2.73
C GLU A 84 -3.01 32.50 -1.52
N ASN A 85 -2.09 33.44 -1.41
CA ASN A 85 -1.18 33.59 -0.27
C ASN A 85 -0.22 32.39 -0.02
N ASN A 86 0.09 31.61 -1.05
CA ASN A 86 1.12 30.59 -0.98
C ASN A 86 2.36 31.04 -1.76
N LEU A 87 3.53 31.03 -1.12
CA LEU A 87 4.78 31.48 -1.74
C LEU A 87 5.47 30.37 -2.56
N ILE A 88 5.01 29.14 -2.43
CA ILE A 88 5.67 27.96 -3.01
C ILE A 88 5.00 27.55 -4.34
N PHE A 89 3.66 27.61 -4.40
CA PHE A 89 2.88 27.26 -5.59
C PHE A 89 1.68 28.19 -5.76
N ASP A 90 1.26 28.37 -6.98
CA ASP A 90 0.20 29.31 -7.37
C ASP A 90 -1.08 28.63 -7.86
N GLU A 91 -0.99 27.36 -8.28
CA GLU A 91 -2.14 26.57 -8.73
C GLU A 91 -2.07 25.15 -8.21
N ALA A 92 -3.22 24.55 -7.94
CA ALA A 92 -3.36 23.16 -7.53
C ALA A 92 -4.58 22.49 -8.18
N THR A 93 -4.48 21.20 -8.43
CA THR A 93 -5.59 20.36 -8.89
C THR A 93 -5.45 18.95 -8.33
N TYR A 94 -6.50 18.15 -8.37
CA TYR A 94 -6.37 16.72 -8.05
C TYR A 94 -7.00 15.83 -9.13
N ARG A 95 -6.45 14.63 -9.21
CA ARG A 95 -6.97 13.55 -10.05
C ARG A 95 -7.33 12.37 -9.18
N PHE A 96 -8.59 12.00 -9.21
CA PHE A 96 -9.09 10.81 -8.54
C PHE A 96 -8.85 9.58 -9.43
N GLN A 97 -8.26 8.51 -8.86
CA GLN A 97 -8.05 7.24 -9.53
C GLN A 97 -9.08 6.21 -9.11
N ASP A 98 -9.22 5.99 -7.80
CA ASP A 98 -10.20 5.07 -7.21
C ASP A 98 -10.42 5.37 -5.71
N HIS A 99 -11.24 4.57 -5.04
CA HIS A 99 -11.57 4.73 -3.61
C HIS A 99 -10.40 4.57 -2.63
N LYS A 100 -9.19 4.22 -3.13
CA LYS A 100 -7.95 4.10 -2.35
C LYS A 100 -6.82 4.98 -2.84
N ASN A 101 -6.98 5.62 -4.00
CA ASN A 101 -5.91 6.37 -4.64
C ASN A 101 -6.41 7.69 -5.23
N PHE A 102 -5.74 8.78 -4.91
CA PHE A 102 -5.84 10.05 -5.64
C PHE A 102 -4.50 10.79 -5.60
N THR A 103 -4.29 11.69 -6.55
CA THR A 103 -3.06 12.49 -6.66
C THR A 103 -3.39 13.96 -6.74
N ILE A 104 -2.68 14.77 -5.97
CA ILE A 104 -2.69 16.23 -6.08
C ILE A 104 -1.49 16.64 -6.93
N HIS A 105 -1.70 17.57 -7.84
CA HIS A 105 -0.66 18.16 -8.66
C HIS A 105 -0.53 19.64 -8.30
N LEU A 106 0.66 20.08 -7.91
CA LEU A 106 0.98 21.46 -7.59
C LEU A 106 1.77 22.09 -8.72
N PHE A 107 1.46 23.36 -9.03
CA PHE A 107 2.07 24.10 -10.11
C PHE A 107 2.65 25.42 -9.59
N SER A 108 3.75 25.83 -10.18
CA SER A 108 4.34 27.14 -9.99
C SER A 108 4.62 27.76 -11.36
N ASN A 109 4.09 28.96 -11.63
CA ASN A 109 4.19 29.63 -12.92
C ASN A 109 3.70 28.75 -14.09
N GLY A 110 2.62 27.98 -13.87
CA GLY A 110 2.03 27.10 -14.86
C GLY A 110 2.78 25.78 -15.10
N LYS A 111 3.95 25.56 -14.47
CA LYS A 111 4.75 24.33 -14.54
C LYS A 111 4.47 23.45 -13.33
N GLY A 112 4.14 22.16 -13.54
CA GLY A 112 4.03 21.17 -12.48
C GLY A 112 5.39 20.94 -11.85
N PHE A 113 5.46 20.97 -10.52
CA PHE A 113 6.72 20.78 -9.79
C PHE A 113 6.62 19.80 -8.62
N VAL A 114 5.40 19.50 -8.13
CA VAL A 114 5.18 18.49 -7.09
C VAL A 114 3.94 17.67 -7.40
N ASP A 115 4.07 16.37 -7.30
CA ASP A 115 2.97 15.40 -7.27
C ASP A 115 2.86 14.80 -5.89
N ILE A 116 1.65 14.80 -5.31
CA ILE A 116 1.36 14.26 -3.99
C ILE A 116 0.35 13.12 -4.15
N ALA A 117 0.85 11.89 -4.22
CA ALA A 117 0.02 10.70 -4.35
C ALA A 117 -0.45 10.21 -2.98
N HIS A 118 -1.75 9.93 -2.86
CA HIS A 118 -2.40 9.44 -1.65
C HIS A 118 -2.88 8.01 -1.88
N GLU A 119 -2.53 7.11 -0.98
CA GLU A 119 -2.88 5.70 -1.04
C GLU A 119 -3.39 5.21 0.33
N ILE A 120 -4.61 4.65 0.38
CA ILE A 120 -5.10 3.95 1.57
C ILE A 120 -4.55 2.53 1.57
N LEU A 121 -3.67 2.24 2.51
CA LEU A 121 -3.05 0.94 2.69
C LEU A 121 -4.05 -0.10 3.25
N HIS A 122 -3.70 -1.39 3.15
CA HIS A 122 -4.54 -2.49 3.63
C HIS A 122 -4.84 -2.42 5.14
N ASN A 123 -3.96 -1.82 5.93
CA ASN A 123 -4.15 -1.60 7.37
C ASN A 123 -4.94 -0.34 7.70
N GLY A 124 -5.49 0.36 6.70
CA GLY A 124 -6.25 1.60 6.89
C GLY A 124 -5.38 2.85 7.08
N TYR A 125 -4.06 2.75 7.01
CA TYR A 125 -3.17 3.90 7.05
C TYR A 125 -3.18 4.65 5.72
N LEU A 126 -2.93 5.96 5.78
CA LEU A 126 -2.74 6.79 4.60
C LEU A 126 -1.24 6.90 4.31
N LYS A 127 -0.83 6.45 3.15
CA LYS A 127 0.50 6.71 2.60
C LYS A 127 0.41 7.93 1.69
N VAL A 128 1.26 8.90 1.94
CA VAL A 128 1.42 10.10 1.10
C VAL A 128 2.82 10.06 0.50
N THR A 129 2.89 10.03 -0.81
CA THR A 129 4.16 10.06 -1.56
C THR A 129 4.25 11.41 -2.26
N GLU A 130 5.21 12.21 -1.84
CA GLU A 130 5.51 13.52 -2.43
C GLU A 130 6.70 13.36 -3.39
N THR A 131 6.47 13.66 -4.67
CA THR A 131 7.49 13.65 -5.72
C THR A 131 7.74 15.08 -6.17
N LYS A 132 8.92 15.61 -5.89
CA LYS A 132 9.37 16.94 -6.36
C LYS A 132 10.17 16.78 -7.64
N PHE A 133 9.89 17.64 -8.61
CA PHE A 133 10.57 17.67 -9.90
C PHE A 133 11.47 18.91 -9.94
N GLU A 134 12.77 18.70 -9.98
CA GLU A 134 13.76 19.75 -10.07
C GLU A 134 13.96 20.20 -11.53
N ASP A 135 14.50 21.40 -11.72
CA ASP A 135 14.69 21.97 -13.07
C ASP A 135 15.75 21.21 -13.90
N ASP A 136 16.65 20.48 -13.26
CA ASP A 136 17.67 19.64 -13.92
C ASP A 136 17.13 18.26 -14.33
N GLY A 137 15.86 17.96 -14.07
CA GLY A 137 15.21 16.69 -14.35
C GLY A 137 15.38 15.63 -13.26
N THR A 138 16.03 15.95 -12.14
CA THR A 138 16.09 15.06 -10.98
C THR A 138 14.75 15.05 -10.23
N GLN A 139 14.51 13.96 -9.49
CA GLN A 139 13.32 13.80 -8.67
C GLN A 139 13.72 13.47 -7.24
N THR A 140 13.05 14.11 -6.29
CA THR A 140 13.13 13.78 -4.88
C THR A 140 11.81 13.19 -4.41
N ILE A 141 11.86 12.05 -3.74
CA ILE A 141 10.67 11.33 -3.30
C ILE A 141 10.69 11.22 -1.78
N ASP A 142 9.69 11.79 -1.13
CA ASP A 142 9.45 11.66 0.30
C ASP A 142 8.16 10.85 0.53
N ILE A 143 8.20 9.92 1.48
CA ILE A 143 7.07 9.05 1.82
C ILE A 143 6.72 9.28 3.28
N SER A 144 5.49 9.70 3.52
CA SER A 144 4.92 9.88 4.84
C SER A 144 3.80 8.89 5.09
N ILE A 145 3.75 8.30 6.27
CA ILE A 145 2.70 7.38 6.70
C ILE A 145 1.90 8.03 7.82
N TYR A 146 0.59 7.97 7.68
CA TYR A 146 -0.34 8.55 8.65
C TYR A 146 -1.36 7.51 9.10
N HIS A 147 -1.80 7.60 10.36
CA HIS A 147 -2.98 6.87 10.84
C HIS A 147 -4.15 7.82 11.03
N LYS A 148 -5.38 7.29 10.96
CA LYS A 148 -6.58 8.08 11.26
C LYS A 148 -6.51 8.63 12.66
N GLN A 149 -6.72 9.94 12.80
CA GLN A 149 -6.95 10.55 14.08
C GLN A 149 -8.45 10.43 14.40
N LEU A 150 -8.77 9.66 15.42
CA LEU A 150 -10.12 9.61 15.94
C LEU A 150 -10.42 10.93 16.65
N SER A 151 -10.97 11.88 15.91
CA SER A 151 -11.32 13.19 16.44
C SER A 151 -12.59 13.09 17.26
N VAL A 152 -12.45 13.06 18.57
CA VAL A 152 -13.59 13.20 19.51
C VAL A 152 -13.81 14.67 19.89
N LEU A 153 -12.84 15.55 19.59
CA LEU A 153 -12.97 17.00 19.76
C LEU A 153 -12.23 17.73 18.65
N PRO A 154 -12.82 18.78 18.03
CA PRO A 154 -12.08 19.69 17.19
C PRO A 154 -11.07 20.43 18.09
N TYR A 155 -9.81 20.03 18.04
CA TYR A 155 -8.75 20.82 18.67
C TYR A 155 -8.53 22.02 17.76
N ALA A 156 -9.17 23.12 18.09
CA ALA A 156 -8.74 24.41 17.58
C ALA A 156 -7.38 24.71 18.21
N ALA A 157 -6.30 24.46 17.49
CA ALA A 157 -4.99 24.99 17.83
C ALA A 157 -5.01 26.51 17.59
N SER A 158 -5.63 27.24 18.48
CA SER A 158 -5.51 28.69 18.57
C SER A 158 -4.32 29.00 19.47
N VAL A 159 -3.28 29.60 18.91
CA VAL A 159 -2.10 30.09 19.65
C VAL A 159 -2.44 31.16 20.71
N ALA A 160 -3.69 31.59 20.81
CA ALA A 160 -4.17 32.61 21.76
C ALA A 160 -5.50 32.26 22.44
N GLY A 161 -5.96 31.02 22.42
CA GLY A 161 -7.22 30.60 23.03
C GLY A 161 -7.03 29.96 24.43
N ALA A 162 -8.01 30.19 25.34
CA ALA A 162 -8.07 29.57 26.66
C ALA A 162 -7.94 28.04 26.53
N VAL A 163 -7.14 27.43 27.41
CA VAL A 163 -6.96 25.98 27.51
C VAL A 163 -8.33 25.34 27.77
N ILE A 164 -8.98 24.80 26.76
CA ILE A 164 -10.20 24.03 26.92
C ILE A 164 -9.80 22.65 27.44
N LYS A 165 -10.01 22.40 28.72
CA LYS A 165 -9.83 21.08 29.30
C LYS A 165 -10.88 20.14 28.72
N PRO A 166 -10.49 18.93 28.23
CA PRO A 166 -11.47 17.93 27.79
C PRO A 166 -12.43 17.60 28.93
N THR A 167 -13.71 17.44 28.61
CA THR A 167 -14.67 16.94 29.61
C THR A 167 -14.34 15.48 29.96
N GLU A 168 -14.62 15.04 31.19
CA GLU A 168 -14.38 13.64 31.59
C GLU A 168 -15.06 12.64 30.64
N VAL A 169 -16.27 12.95 30.19
CA VAL A 169 -17.01 12.13 29.19
C VAL A 169 -16.29 12.07 27.85
N GLY A 170 -15.69 13.17 27.39
CA GLY A 170 -14.88 13.22 26.18
C GLY A 170 -13.63 12.34 26.27
N MET A 171 -12.93 12.38 27.41
CA MET A 171 -11.76 11.53 27.66
C MET A 171 -12.11 10.05 27.74
N ILE A 172 -13.24 9.69 28.37
CA ILE A 172 -13.72 8.28 28.43
C ILE A 172 -14.05 7.76 27.04
N LYS A 173 -14.79 8.54 26.24
CA LYS A 173 -15.10 8.18 24.84
C LYS A 173 -13.86 8.01 23.98
N HIS A 174 -12.90 8.91 24.11
CA HIS A 174 -11.63 8.82 23.37
C HIS A 174 -10.86 7.54 23.72
N LYS A 175 -10.71 7.24 25.02
CA LYS A 175 -10.05 5.99 25.46
C LYS A 175 -10.79 4.74 25.00
N ALA A 176 -12.13 4.74 25.03
CA ALA A 176 -12.94 3.62 24.57
C ALA A 176 -12.80 3.39 23.06
N LEU A 177 -12.83 4.46 22.25
CA LEU A 177 -12.65 4.39 20.81
C LEU A 177 -11.24 3.92 20.43
N ALA A 178 -10.21 4.45 21.07
CA ALA A 178 -8.82 4.03 20.85
C ALA A 178 -8.62 2.54 21.21
N ALA A 179 -9.16 2.09 22.34
CA ALA A 179 -9.10 0.68 22.73
C ALA A 179 -9.87 -0.25 21.75
N MET A 180 -11.03 0.20 21.26
CA MET A 180 -11.80 -0.53 20.25
C MET A 180 -11.03 -0.66 18.94
N GLU A 181 -10.39 0.42 18.49
CA GLU A 181 -9.60 0.44 17.25
C GLU A 181 -8.39 -0.48 17.37
N GLU A 182 -7.62 -0.36 18.46
CA GLU A 182 -6.50 -1.25 18.74
C GLU A 182 -6.91 -2.72 18.74
N GLN A 183 -8.02 -3.05 19.42
CA GLN A 183 -8.55 -4.41 19.48
C GLN A 183 -8.99 -4.91 18.10
N THR A 184 -9.63 -4.04 17.30
CA THR A 184 -10.05 -4.38 15.94
C THR A 184 -8.86 -4.62 15.02
N ASP A 185 -7.83 -3.77 15.11
CA ASP A 185 -6.60 -3.93 14.33
C ASP A 185 -5.84 -5.20 14.70
N LEU A 186 -5.78 -5.55 15.99
CA LEU A 186 -5.21 -6.83 16.44
C LEU A 186 -5.95 -8.01 15.82
N GLN A 187 -7.29 -8.01 15.84
CA GLN A 187 -8.10 -9.07 15.24
C GLN A 187 -7.91 -9.17 13.74
N LEU A 188 -7.89 -8.04 13.03
CA LEU A 188 -7.66 -7.99 11.59
C LEU A 188 -6.26 -8.49 11.22
N ASN A 189 -5.25 -8.16 12.01
CA ASN A 189 -3.89 -8.65 11.82
C ASN A 189 -3.77 -10.17 12.04
N GLN A 190 -4.48 -10.72 13.03
CA GLN A 190 -4.56 -12.18 13.23
C GLN A 190 -5.21 -12.88 12.02
N ILE A 191 -6.30 -12.32 11.50
CA ILE A 191 -6.97 -12.86 10.29
C ILE A 191 -6.04 -12.81 9.08
N ARG A 192 -5.28 -11.73 8.89
CA ARG A 192 -4.29 -11.63 7.81
C ARG A 192 -3.23 -12.74 7.89
N GLN A 193 -2.67 -12.96 9.07
CA GLN A 193 -1.70 -14.02 9.27
C GLN A 193 -2.28 -15.40 8.93
N GLN A 194 -3.55 -15.64 9.30
CA GLN A 194 -4.25 -16.87 8.91
C GLN A 194 -4.44 -16.97 7.39
N ILE A 195 -4.81 -15.91 6.72
CA ILE A 195 -4.94 -15.86 5.26
C ILE A 195 -3.60 -16.17 4.57
N GLU A 196 -2.50 -15.56 5.03
CA GLU A 196 -1.17 -15.81 4.49
C GLU A 196 -0.76 -17.28 4.67
N LEU A 197 -1.02 -17.85 5.85
CA LEU A 197 -0.76 -19.26 6.12
C LEU A 197 -1.58 -20.18 5.20
N LEU A 198 -2.89 -19.91 5.06
CA LEU A 198 -3.77 -20.68 4.17
C LEU A 198 -3.37 -20.54 2.70
N ALA A 199 -2.96 -19.36 2.27
CA ALA A 199 -2.46 -19.13 0.91
C ALA A 199 -1.19 -19.93 0.64
N SER A 200 -0.25 -19.96 1.59
CA SER A 200 0.97 -20.80 1.50
C SER A 200 0.64 -22.29 1.42
N GLN A 201 -0.28 -22.77 2.26
CA GLN A 201 -0.74 -24.16 2.21
C GLN A 201 -1.41 -24.53 0.89
N ALA A 202 -2.24 -23.63 0.34
CA ALA A 202 -2.87 -23.83 -0.96
C ALA A 202 -1.83 -23.90 -2.09
N GLN A 203 -0.80 -23.06 -2.05
CA GLN A 203 0.31 -23.10 -3.02
C GLN A 203 1.08 -24.44 -2.92
N GLU A 204 1.34 -24.92 -1.72
CA GLU A 204 2.01 -26.20 -1.52
C GLU A 204 1.19 -27.38 -2.06
N ILE A 205 -0.13 -27.38 -1.82
CA ILE A 205 -1.05 -28.39 -2.37
C ILE A 205 -1.05 -28.35 -3.91
N ASN A 206 -1.12 -27.17 -4.51
CA ASN A 206 -1.08 -27.02 -5.96
C ASN A 206 0.26 -27.51 -6.53
N ARG A 207 1.38 -27.13 -5.93
CA ARG A 207 2.71 -27.59 -6.34
C ARG A 207 2.83 -29.12 -6.27
N ARG A 208 2.31 -29.75 -5.21
CA ARG A 208 2.28 -31.21 -5.05
C ARG A 208 1.42 -31.87 -6.12
N LYS A 209 0.27 -31.27 -6.47
CA LYS A 209 -0.60 -31.74 -7.55
C LYS A 209 0.12 -31.67 -8.91
N GLU A 210 0.72 -30.53 -9.24
CA GLU A 210 1.46 -30.34 -10.49
C GLU A 210 2.60 -31.32 -10.63
N LEU A 211 3.41 -31.47 -9.59
CA LEU A 211 4.50 -32.45 -9.54
C LEU A 211 4.00 -33.88 -9.74
N SER A 212 2.89 -34.24 -9.09
CA SER A 212 2.28 -35.55 -9.24
C SER A 212 1.80 -35.79 -10.68
N MET A 213 1.18 -34.79 -11.30
CA MET A 213 0.75 -34.88 -12.71
C MET A 213 1.95 -35.01 -13.65
N MET A 214 3.03 -34.28 -13.42
CA MET A 214 4.26 -34.41 -14.23
C MET A 214 4.84 -35.82 -14.13
N ILE A 215 4.88 -36.41 -12.92
CA ILE A 215 5.41 -37.76 -12.72
C ILE A 215 4.52 -38.83 -13.35
N TYR A 216 3.19 -38.71 -13.24
CA TYR A 216 2.27 -39.65 -13.88
C TYR A 216 2.26 -39.57 -15.42
N ASN A 217 2.62 -38.43 -15.98
CA ASN A 217 2.83 -38.25 -17.41
C ASN A 217 4.26 -38.59 -17.86
N ALA A 218 5.19 -38.83 -16.92
CA ALA A 218 6.56 -39.17 -17.23
C ALA A 218 6.69 -40.65 -17.63
N GLN A 219 7.78 -40.97 -18.30
CA GLN A 219 8.14 -42.37 -18.60
C GLN A 219 8.57 -43.11 -17.32
N LEU A 220 7.82 -44.12 -16.95
CA LEU A 220 8.12 -44.99 -15.82
C LEU A 220 8.64 -46.36 -16.34
N SER A 221 9.86 -46.73 -16.00
CA SER A 221 10.43 -48.02 -16.38
C SER A 221 10.32 -49.08 -15.23
N PHE A 222 9.72 -48.71 -14.11
CA PHE A 222 9.51 -49.53 -12.92
C PHE A 222 8.22 -49.08 -12.20
N THR A 223 7.73 -49.92 -11.28
CA THR A 223 6.59 -49.54 -10.42
C THR A 223 7.12 -48.86 -9.17
N PRO A 224 6.76 -47.55 -8.95
CA PRO A 224 7.20 -46.85 -7.75
C PRO A 224 6.64 -47.48 -6.45
N VAL A 225 7.46 -47.54 -5.41
CA VAL A 225 7.08 -48.00 -4.08
C VAL A 225 6.92 -46.82 -3.15
N MET A 226 5.84 -46.81 -2.38
CA MET A 226 5.59 -45.79 -1.36
C MET A 226 6.76 -45.65 -0.40
N GLY A 227 7.09 -44.40 -0.10
CA GLY A 227 8.14 -44.12 0.88
C GLY A 227 9.56 -44.08 0.32
N ASN A 228 9.81 -44.58 -0.88
CA ASN A 228 11.13 -44.50 -1.52
C ASN A 228 11.34 -43.17 -2.20
N THR A 229 12.60 -42.76 -2.30
CA THR A 229 13.00 -41.53 -3.02
C THR A 229 13.36 -41.87 -4.45
N TYR A 230 12.88 -41.05 -5.37
CA TYR A 230 13.12 -41.12 -6.81
C TYR A 230 13.57 -39.75 -7.29
N HIS A 231 14.05 -39.67 -8.55
CA HIS A 231 14.52 -38.45 -9.15
C HIS A 231 13.84 -38.26 -10.48
N LEU A 232 13.21 -37.09 -10.66
CA LEU A 232 12.53 -36.66 -11.90
C LEU A 232 13.52 -35.90 -12.76
N TYR A 233 13.67 -36.33 -13.98
CA TYR A 233 14.60 -35.77 -14.96
C TYR A 233 13.85 -35.31 -16.21
N GLU A 234 14.39 -34.29 -16.86
CA GLU A 234 13.99 -33.84 -18.17
C GLU A 234 15.01 -34.28 -19.22
N LYS A 235 14.53 -34.87 -20.32
CA LYS A 235 15.32 -35.22 -21.50
C LYS A 235 15.46 -33.99 -22.42
N LYS A 236 16.40 -34.08 -23.36
CA LYS A 236 16.64 -33.03 -24.37
C LYS A 236 15.45 -32.75 -25.28
N ASP A 237 14.52 -33.69 -25.43
CA ASP A 237 13.28 -33.58 -26.19
C ASP A 237 12.11 -32.97 -25.39
N GLY A 238 12.36 -32.56 -24.13
CA GLY A 238 11.35 -32.00 -23.25
C GLY A 238 10.46 -33.03 -22.56
N SER A 239 10.68 -34.33 -22.77
CA SER A 239 9.96 -35.39 -22.06
C SER A 239 10.57 -35.67 -20.67
N TYR A 240 9.73 -36.13 -19.75
CA TYR A 240 10.15 -36.46 -18.39
C TYR A 240 10.29 -37.97 -18.17
N PHE A 241 11.20 -38.36 -17.29
CA PHE A 241 11.31 -39.72 -16.83
C PHE A 241 11.68 -39.76 -15.34
N LEU A 242 11.22 -40.82 -14.66
CA LEU A 242 11.53 -41.08 -13.27
C LEU A 242 12.64 -42.13 -13.15
N SER A 243 13.61 -41.92 -12.27
CA SER A 243 14.75 -42.84 -12.03
C SER A 243 15.03 -43.05 -10.54
N MET A 244 15.61 -44.16 -10.18
CA MET A 244 16.17 -44.41 -8.86
C MET A 244 17.63 -43.93 -8.74
N ILE A 245 18.25 -43.59 -9.87
CA ILE A 245 19.64 -43.16 -9.92
C ILE A 245 19.71 -41.66 -9.53
N ALA A 246 20.55 -41.37 -8.55
CA ALA A 246 20.69 -39.99 -8.05
C ALA A 246 21.39 -39.05 -9.05
N PRO A 247 21.15 -37.76 -8.99
CA PRO A 247 21.73 -36.79 -9.93
C PRO A 247 23.26 -36.82 -10.02
N LYS A 248 23.93 -37.12 -8.90
CA LYS A 248 25.39 -37.22 -8.84
C LYS A 248 25.95 -38.40 -9.63
N GLU A 249 25.14 -39.48 -9.80
CA GLU A 249 25.54 -40.69 -10.52
C GLU A 249 25.38 -40.56 -12.04
N TRP A 250 24.55 -39.60 -12.51
CA TRP A 250 24.32 -39.31 -13.92
C TRP A 250 25.37 -38.38 -14.58
N ASN A 251 26.35 -37.90 -13.82
CA ASN A 251 27.39 -36.97 -14.31
C ASN A 251 26.81 -35.78 -15.10
N ASN A 252 25.67 -35.21 -14.65
CA ASN A 252 24.96 -34.08 -15.28
C ASN A 252 24.49 -34.36 -16.72
N GLN A 253 24.24 -35.59 -17.09
CA GLN A 253 23.76 -35.95 -18.45
C GLN A 253 22.31 -35.50 -18.69
N PHE A 254 21.50 -35.39 -17.62
CA PHE A 254 20.09 -34.98 -17.65
C PHE A 254 19.85 -33.80 -16.73
N VAL A 255 18.85 -32.99 -17.05
CA VAL A 255 18.42 -31.90 -16.17
C VAL A 255 17.57 -32.48 -15.06
N THR A 256 18.01 -32.31 -13.81
CA THR A 256 17.25 -32.74 -12.63
C THR A 256 16.16 -31.72 -12.34
N ILE A 257 14.91 -32.16 -12.30
CA ILE A 257 13.76 -31.32 -11.94
C ILE A 257 13.55 -31.35 -10.42
N ALA A 258 13.45 -32.54 -9.82
CA ALA A 258 13.24 -32.69 -8.40
C ALA A 258 13.63 -34.09 -7.91
N SER A 259 14.03 -34.20 -6.65
CA SER A 259 14.00 -35.46 -5.91
C SER A 259 12.64 -35.61 -5.26
N VAL A 260 11.98 -36.75 -5.43
CA VAL A 260 10.57 -36.94 -5.10
C VAL A 260 10.30 -38.19 -4.35
N LYS A 261 9.27 -38.21 -3.52
CA LYS A 261 8.83 -39.36 -2.72
C LYS A 261 7.31 -39.53 -2.88
N MET A 262 6.87 -40.77 -3.13
CA MET A 262 5.44 -41.09 -3.21
C MET A 262 4.86 -41.28 -1.81
N LEU A 263 3.73 -40.58 -1.57
CA LEU A 263 2.94 -40.68 -0.34
C LEU A 263 1.87 -41.77 -0.43
N ALA A 264 1.25 -42.10 0.72
CA ALA A 264 0.21 -43.12 0.81
C ALA A 264 -1.07 -42.79 0.04
N ASP A 265 -1.32 -41.51 -0.24
CA ASP A 265 -2.44 -41.01 -1.06
C ASP A 265 -2.10 -40.97 -2.56
N HIS A 266 -1.00 -41.57 -2.95
CA HIS A 266 -0.46 -41.58 -4.33
C HIS A 266 -0.06 -40.18 -4.87
N THR A 267 0.03 -39.16 -4.02
CA THR A 267 0.63 -37.87 -4.40
C THR A 267 2.15 -37.93 -4.21
N TRP A 268 2.85 -37.01 -4.87
CA TRP A 268 4.31 -36.93 -4.81
C TRP A 268 4.73 -35.61 -4.15
N ILE A 269 5.71 -35.70 -3.26
CA ILE A 269 6.32 -34.54 -2.63
C ILE A 269 7.78 -34.44 -3.03
N GLU A 270 8.26 -33.19 -3.12
CA GLU A 270 9.67 -32.90 -3.29
C GLU A 270 10.42 -33.18 -1.96
N VAL A 271 11.56 -33.85 -2.05
CA VAL A 271 12.46 -34.12 -0.93
C VAL A 271 13.72 -33.30 -1.15
N LYS A 272 14.11 -32.55 -0.12
CA LYS A 272 15.35 -31.75 -0.11
C LYS A 272 16.57 -32.60 0.25
#